data_ebdb9014fa1795025039dc9e6ddc8660
#
_entry.id   ebdb9014fa1795025039dc9e6ddc8660
#
_cell.length_a   1.000
_cell.length_b   1.000
_cell.length_c   1.000
_cell.angle_alpha   90.00
_cell.angle_beta   90.00
_cell.angle_gamma   90.00
#
_symmetry.space_group_name_H-M   'P 1'
#
loop_
_entity.id
_entity.type
_entity.pdbx_description
1 polymer ?
#
loop_
_entity_poly.entity_id
_entity_poly.type
_entity_poly.pdbx_seq_one_letter_code
_entity_poly.pdbx_strand_id
1 'polypeptide(L)'
;MKYLILIYSNPETWGHPSFLRTKEGQALPEDEREALTAQLETLLAELRASGELVQGAALADPLNSRTVRVRDQATVATDGPFVETKEQMAGLFLVDCATPERAEEIAARFPEARFSAVEVRPVMGGSGEEM
;
A
#
# COMPACT_ATOMS: atom_id res chain seq x y z
N MET A 1 16.37 -4.71 8.97
CA MET A 1 15.54 -5.67 8.23
C MET A 1 14.53 -4.92 7.39
N LYS A 2 14.24 -5.43 6.22
CA LYS A 2 13.34 -4.77 5.27
C LYS A 2 11.99 -5.44 5.22
N TYR A 3 10.96 -4.60 5.17
CA TYR A 3 9.56 -5.03 5.08
C TYR A 3 8.83 -4.21 4.04
N LEU A 4 7.90 -4.86 3.35
CA LEU A 4 6.90 -4.13 2.55
C LEU A 4 5.66 -3.93 3.41
N ILE A 5 5.20 -2.70 3.42
CA ILE A 5 3.90 -2.31 3.97
C ILE A 5 2.97 -2.22 2.79
N LEU A 6 2.01 -3.13 2.69
CA LEU A 6 1.11 -3.25 1.56
C LEU A 6 -0.27 -2.73 1.94
N ILE A 7 -0.76 -1.78 1.16
CA ILE A 7 -2.03 -1.10 1.42
C ILE A 7 -3.05 -1.55 0.38
N TYR A 8 -4.23 -1.96 0.87
CA TYR A 8 -5.31 -2.46 0.04
C TYR A 8 -6.52 -1.54 0.10
N SER A 9 -7.27 -1.49 -0.98
CA SER A 9 -8.50 -0.70 -1.08
C SER A 9 -9.51 -1.41 -1.98
N ASN A 10 -10.79 -1.02 -1.83
CA ASN A 10 -11.87 -1.57 -2.63
C ASN A 10 -11.89 -0.90 -4.01
N PRO A 11 -11.80 -1.67 -5.14
CA PRO A 11 -11.84 -1.08 -6.48
C PRO A 11 -13.12 -0.33 -6.81
N GLU A 12 -14.26 -0.71 -6.22
CA GLU A 12 -15.53 -0.05 -6.48
C GLU A 12 -15.56 1.38 -5.96
N THR A 13 -14.76 1.66 -4.93
CA THR A 13 -14.67 2.98 -4.31
C THR A 13 -13.26 3.50 -4.37
N TRP A 14 -12.55 3.20 -5.45
CA TRP A 14 -11.13 3.51 -5.56
C TRP A 14 -10.87 5.01 -5.45
N GLY A 15 -10.20 5.38 -4.38
CA GLY A 15 -9.83 6.76 -4.11
C GLY A 15 -8.33 6.92 -4.14
N HIS A 16 -7.78 7.13 -5.30
CA HIS A 16 -6.35 7.34 -5.44
C HIS A 16 -6.00 8.82 -5.20
N PRO A 17 -4.88 9.10 -4.55
CA PRO A 17 -3.86 8.19 -4.05
C PRO A 17 -4.08 7.72 -2.62
N SER A 18 -5.16 8.06 -1.98
CA SER A 18 -5.35 7.72 -0.58
C SER A 18 -6.79 7.30 -0.27
N PHE A 19 -6.94 6.57 0.83
CA PHE A 19 -8.23 6.22 1.40
C PHE A 19 -9.20 7.40 1.47
N LEU A 20 -8.67 8.61 1.71
CA LEU A 20 -9.49 9.81 1.88
C LEU A 20 -10.32 10.18 0.65
N ARG A 21 -9.97 9.67 -0.50
CA ARG A 21 -10.70 9.89 -1.76
C ARG A 21 -11.73 8.81 -2.04
N THR A 22 -11.75 7.74 -1.26
CA THR A 22 -12.76 6.70 -1.38
C THR A 22 -14.12 7.23 -0.91
N LYS A 23 -15.17 6.50 -1.23
CA LYS A 23 -16.53 6.83 -0.76
C LYS A 23 -16.58 6.89 0.77
N GLU A 24 -15.96 5.93 1.41
CA GLU A 24 -15.88 5.86 2.88
C GLU A 24 -15.13 7.07 3.45
N GLY A 25 -14.01 7.44 2.84
CA GLY A 25 -13.24 8.60 3.25
C GLY A 25 -14.00 9.91 3.07
N GLN A 26 -14.72 10.05 1.97
CA GLN A 26 -15.52 11.25 1.71
C GLN A 26 -16.71 11.39 2.66
N ALA A 27 -17.18 10.29 3.24
CA ALA A 27 -18.27 10.30 4.21
C ALA A 27 -17.83 10.75 5.60
N LEU A 28 -16.54 10.84 5.88
CA LEU A 28 -16.04 11.29 7.18
C LEU A 28 -16.19 12.81 7.32
N PRO A 29 -16.38 13.31 8.56
CA PRO A 29 -16.36 14.76 8.82
C PRO A 29 -15.04 15.38 8.37
N GLU A 30 -15.07 16.64 7.95
CA GLU A 30 -13.91 17.35 7.42
C GLU A 30 -12.73 17.37 8.40
N ASP A 31 -12.99 17.64 9.68
CA ASP A 31 -11.97 17.67 10.71
C ASP A 31 -11.31 16.30 10.92
N GLU A 32 -12.07 15.22 10.81
CA GLU A 32 -11.55 13.86 10.90
C GLU A 32 -10.68 13.51 9.68
N ARG A 33 -11.10 13.93 8.49
CA ARG A 33 -10.30 13.74 7.27
C ARG A 33 -8.99 14.51 7.34
N GLU A 34 -9.02 15.74 7.85
CA GLU A 34 -7.82 16.54 8.04
C GLU A 34 -6.86 15.90 9.06
N ALA A 35 -7.40 15.33 10.14
CA ALA A 35 -6.59 14.63 11.13
C ALA A 35 -5.90 13.40 10.55
N LEU A 36 -6.60 12.64 9.71
CA LEU A 36 -6.01 11.46 9.04
C LEU A 36 -4.94 11.85 8.03
N THR A 37 -5.15 12.92 7.29
CA THR A 37 -4.13 13.46 6.38
C THR A 37 -2.88 13.88 7.15
N ALA A 38 -3.06 14.59 8.26
CA ALA A 38 -1.94 15.00 9.11
C ALA A 38 -1.22 13.80 9.71
N GLN A 39 -1.95 12.77 10.09
CA GLN A 39 -1.37 11.52 10.61
C GLN A 39 -0.44 10.88 9.59
N LEU A 40 -0.87 10.78 8.34
CA LEU A 40 -0.06 10.21 7.28
C LEU A 40 1.18 11.05 6.98
N GLU A 41 1.01 12.37 6.87
CA GLU A 41 2.12 13.29 6.62
C GLU A 41 3.17 13.22 7.73
N THR A 42 2.72 13.19 8.99
CA THR A 42 3.60 13.08 10.15
C THR A 42 4.36 11.75 10.13
N LEU A 43 3.66 10.66 9.86
CA LEU A 43 4.28 9.33 9.76
C LEU A 43 5.39 9.32 8.72
N LEU A 44 5.09 9.77 7.51
CA LEU A 44 6.08 9.76 6.42
C LEU A 44 7.26 10.68 6.72
N ALA A 45 7.02 11.83 7.33
CA ALA A 45 8.10 12.74 7.74
C ALA A 45 9.01 12.10 8.80
N GLU A 46 8.44 11.43 9.79
CA GLU A 46 9.21 10.71 10.81
C GLU A 46 10.05 9.58 10.21
N LEU A 47 9.45 8.80 9.30
CA LEU A 47 10.15 7.68 8.67
C LEU A 47 11.29 8.14 7.75
N ARG A 48 11.12 9.28 7.09
CA ARG A 48 12.20 9.90 6.30
C ARG A 48 13.32 10.39 7.21
N ALA A 49 12.96 11.05 8.30
CA ALA A 49 13.95 11.57 9.25
C ALA A 49 14.75 10.47 9.94
N SER A 50 14.12 9.35 10.26
CA SER A 50 14.80 8.21 10.89
C SER A 50 15.60 7.36 9.89
N GLY A 51 15.37 7.54 8.58
CA GLY A 51 15.97 6.70 7.55
C GLY A 51 15.26 5.37 7.35
N GLU A 52 14.14 5.14 8.04
CA GLU A 52 13.39 3.88 7.90
C GLU A 52 12.64 3.79 6.58
N LEU A 53 12.20 4.90 6.00
CA LEU A 53 11.51 4.89 4.71
C LEU A 53 12.52 4.79 3.56
N VAL A 54 12.48 3.69 2.83
CA VAL A 54 13.36 3.47 1.68
C VAL A 54 12.67 3.95 0.40
N GLN A 55 11.41 3.55 0.21
CA GLN A 55 10.66 3.87 -1.01
C GLN A 55 9.17 3.72 -0.76
N GLY A 56 8.38 4.45 -1.52
CA GLY A 56 6.93 4.31 -1.51
C GLY A 56 6.36 4.54 -2.90
N ALA A 57 5.21 3.94 -3.17
CA ALA A 57 4.48 4.12 -4.42
C ALA A 57 2.98 4.01 -4.17
N ALA A 58 2.23 4.93 -4.74
CA ALA A 58 0.78 4.84 -4.81
C ALA A 58 0.40 4.29 -6.18
N LEU A 59 -0.59 3.41 -6.23
CA LEU A 59 -1.00 2.74 -7.45
C LEU A 59 -2.31 3.30 -7.99
N ALA A 60 -2.42 3.33 -9.31
CA ALA A 60 -3.64 3.74 -10.00
C ALA A 60 -4.74 2.68 -9.85
N ASP A 61 -5.94 3.03 -10.27
CA ASP A 61 -7.09 2.12 -10.28
C ASP A 61 -6.73 0.80 -11.00
N PRO A 62 -7.07 -0.36 -10.42
CA PRO A 62 -6.81 -1.65 -11.05
C PRO A 62 -7.39 -1.80 -12.46
N LEU A 63 -8.42 -1.03 -12.80
CA LEU A 63 -8.95 -1.01 -14.17
C LEU A 63 -7.90 -0.60 -15.19
N ASN A 64 -6.90 0.15 -14.78
CA ASN A 64 -5.80 0.58 -15.65
C ASN A 64 -4.66 -0.44 -15.71
N SER A 65 -4.80 -1.57 -15.04
CA SER A 65 -3.81 -2.64 -15.05
C SER A 65 -3.87 -3.41 -16.37
N ARG A 66 -2.74 -4.03 -16.70
CA ARG A 66 -2.63 -4.96 -17.82
C ARG A 66 -2.05 -6.27 -17.30
N THR A 67 -2.69 -7.36 -17.62
CA THR A 67 -2.19 -8.70 -17.29
C THR A 67 -1.50 -9.28 -18.51
N VAL A 68 -0.25 -9.70 -18.36
CA VAL A 68 0.57 -10.21 -19.46
C VAL A 68 0.85 -11.68 -19.24
N ARG A 69 0.62 -12.48 -20.29
CA ARG A 69 0.97 -13.90 -20.32
C ARG A 69 1.77 -14.18 -21.56
N VAL A 70 2.59 -15.22 -21.50
CA VAL A 70 3.27 -15.75 -22.68
C VAL A 70 2.73 -17.16 -22.92
N ARG A 71 2.15 -17.37 -24.11
CA ARG A 71 1.58 -18.66 -24.52
C ARG A 71 2.11 -18.97 -25.91
N ASP A 72 2.63 -20.18 -26.09
CA ASP A 72 3.21 -20.62 -27.37
C ASP A 72 4.21 -19.60 -27.93
N GLN A 73 5.07 -19.06 -27.05
CA GLN A 73 6.08 -18.05 -27.36
C GLN A 73 5.52 -16.70 -27.79
N ALA A 74 4.21 -16.50 -27.66
CA ALA A 74 3.55 -15.23 -27.97
C ALA A 74 3.13 -14.50 -26.69
N THR A 75 3.35 -13.19 -26.68
CA THR A 75 2.91 -12.32 -25.58
C THR A 75 1.42 -12.02 -25.75
N VAL A 76 0.66 -12.28 -24.69
CA VAL A 76 -0.76 -11.96 -24.60
C VAL A 76 -0.97 -10.97 -23.47
N ALA A 77 -1.50 -9.79 -23.77
CA ALA A 77 -1.81 -8.77 -22.79
C ALA A 77 -3.32 -8.52 -22.76
N THR A 78 -3.90 -8.54 -21.56
CA THR A 78 -5.33 -8.30 -21.37
C THR A 78 -5.54 -7.15 -20.40
N ASP A 79 -6.66 -6.45 -20.51
CA ASP A 79 -7.02 -5.38 -19.61
C ASP A 79 -7.39 -5.92 -18.23
N GLY A 80 -7.07 -5.13 -17.20
CA GLY A 80 -7.44 -5.42 -15.85
C GLY A 80 -6.39 -6.20 -15.04
N PRO A 81 -6.60 -6.36 -13.74
CA PRO A 81 -5.69 -7.08 -12.87
C PRO A 81 -5.78 -8.59 -13.08
N PHE A 82 -4.71 -9.30 -12.71
CA PHE A 82 -4.65 -10.76 -12.79
C PHE A 82 -5.73 -11.43 -11.94
N VAL A 83 -5.96 -10.88 -10.74
CA VAL A 83 -6.99 -11.40 -9.82
C VAL A 83 -7.97 -10.27 -9.52
N GLU A 84 -9.26 -10.53 -9.76
CA GLU A 84 -10.33 -9.60 -9.41
C GLU A 84 -10.86 -9.97 -8.04
N THR A 85 -10.38 -9.28 -7.01
CA THR A 85 -10.80 -9.47 -5.62
C THR A 85 -11.50 -8.21 -5.12
N LYS A 86 -12.21 -8.34 -4.00
CA LYS A 86 -12.88 -7.21 -3.35
C LYS A 86 -11.87 -6.14 -2.93
N GLU A 87 -10.69 -6.57 -2.53
CA GLU A 87 -9.60 -5.68 -2.13
C GLU A 87 -8.46 -5.81 -3.11
N GLN A 88 -7.96 -4.68 -3.60
CA GLN A 88 -6.83 -4.61 -4.52
C GLN A 88 -5.73 -3.76 -3.91
N MET A 89 -4.49 -4.05 -4.28
CA MET A 89 -3.35 -3.27 -3.78
C MET A 89 -3.44 -1.84 -4.28
N ALA A 90 -3.42 -0.90 -3.34
CA ALA A 90 -3.49 0.54 -3.61
C ALA A 90 -2.15 1.23 -3.49
N GLY A 91 -1.23 0.66 -2.73
CA GLY A 91 0.08 1.26 -2.52
C GLY A 91 1.01 0.34 -1.77
N LEU A 92 2.28 0.70 -1.77
CA LEU A 92 3.29 -0.02 -1.04
C LEU A 92 4.35 0.94 -0.50
N PHE A 93 4.94 0.56 0.63
CA PHE A 93 6.06 1.27 1.21
C PHE A 93 7.12 0.25 1.61
N LEU A 94 8.35 0.49 1.18
CA LEU A 94 9.50 -0.31 1.62
C LEU A 94 10.13 0.39 2.81
N VAL A 95 10.17 -0.29 3.95
CA VAL A 95 10.80 0.23 5.17
C VAL A 95 11.96 -0.65 5.60
N ASP A 96 12.97 -0.03 6.18
CA ASP A 96 14.11 -0.72 6.78
C ASP A 96 14.10 -0.37 8.27
N CYS A 97 13.74 -1.33 9.11
CA CYS A 97 13.59 -1.09 10.55
C CYS A 97 14.19 -2.24 11.37
N ALA A 98 14.35 -2.01 12.67
CA ALA A 98 15.11 -2.90 13.52
C ALA A 98 14.43 -4.25 13.80
N THR A 99 13.10 -4.25 13.92
CA THR A 99 12.35 -5.44 14.38
C THR A 99 11.03 -5.58 13.61
N PRO A 100 10.46 -6.82 13.57
CA PRO A 100 9.11 -7.02 13.03
C PRO A 100 8.05 -6.19 13.77
N GLU A 101 8.21 -6.04 15.08
CA GLU A 101 7.29 -5.27 15.91
C GLU A 101 7.29 -3.79 15.51
N ARG A 102 8.46 -3.25 15.14
CA ARG A 102 8.55 -1.89 14.62
C ARG A 102 7.80 -1.75 13.30
N ALA A 103 7.92 -2.75 12.41
CA ALA A 103 7.19 -2.74 11.15
C ALA A 103 5.67 -2.74 11.37
N GLU A 104 5.19 -3.50 12.36
CA GLU A 104 3.77 -3.52 12.73
C GLU A 104 3.32 -2.18 13.31
N GLU A 105 4.13 -1.53 14.13
CA GLU A 105 3.85 -0.18 14.65
C GLU A 105 3.69 0.81 13.50
N ILE A 106 4.60 0.75 12.53
CA ILE A 106 4.55 1.62 11.35
C ILE A 106 3.26 1.37 10.58
N ALA A 107 2.94 0.10 10.30
CA ALA A 107 1.74 -0.28 9.55
C ALA A 107 0.46 0.22 10.23
N ALA A 108 0.39 0.13 11.55
CA ALA A 108 -0.78 0.55 12.32
C ALA A 108 -1.03 2.07 12.24
N ARG A 109 -0.02 2.85 11.90
CA ARG A 109 -0.13 4.31 11.80
C ARG A 109 -0.62 4.79 10.43
N PHE A 110 -0.72 3.92 9.44
CA PHE A 110 -1.36 4.28 8.17
C PHE A 110 -2.87 4.37 8.39
N PRO A 111 -3.53 5.44 7.91
CA PRO A 111 -4.97 5.61 8.07
C PRO A 111 -5.80 4.41 7.60
N GLU A 112 -5.36 3.75 6.56
CA GLU A 112 -6.02 2.59 5.97
C GLU A 112 -6.16 1.42 6.94
N ALA A 113 -5.28 1.31 7.94
CA ALA A 113 -5.35 0.25 8.94
C ALA A 113 -6.63 0.31 9.79
N ARG A 114 -7.26 1.49 9.92
CA ARG A 114 -8.53 1.65 10.64
C ARG A 114 -9.73 1.14 9.86
N PHE A 115 -9.67 1.20 8.54
CA PHE A 115 -10.84 1.02 7.67
C PHE A 115 -10.76 -0.22 6.79
N SER A 116 -9.57 -0.71 6.57
CA SER A 116 -9.29 -1.88 5.78
C SER A 116 -8.14 -2.65 6.45
N ALA A 117 -7.25 -3.21 5.67
CA ALA A 117 -6.11 -3.95 6.19
C ALA A 117 -4.81 -3.40 5.59
N VAL A 118 -3.76 -3.47 6.39
CA VAL A 118 -2.40 -3.17 5.95
C VAL A 118 -1.57 -4.41 6.22
N GLU A 119 -0.96 -4.95 5.19
CA GLU A 119 -0.15 -6.16 5.31
C GLU A 119 1.31 -5.80 5.49
N VAL A 120 1.99 -6.51 6.39
CA VAL A 120 3.43 -6.39 6.60
C VAL A 120 4.07 -7.67 6.09
N ARG A 121 5.01 -7.55 5.15
CA ARG A 121 5.66 -8.72 4.56
C ARG A 121 7.17 -8.55 4.54
N PRO A 122 7.93 -9.48 5.15
CA PRO A 122 9.40 -9.44 5.07
C PRO A 122 9.89 -9.55 3.63
N VAL A 123 10.97 -8.85 3.33
CA VAL A 123 11.63 -8.92 2.02
C VAL A 123 12.78 -9.93 2.10
N MET A 124 12.85 -10.81 1.12
CA MET A 124 13.92 -11.80 1.04
C MET A 124 15.11 -11.25 0.27
N GLY A 125 16.31 -11.68 0.67
CA GLY A 125 17.52 -11.43 -0.09
C GLY A 125 17.62 -12.34 -1.30
N GLY A 126 18.63 -12.09 -2.13
CA GLY A 126 18.86 -12.87 -3.34
C GLY A 126 19.17 -14.35 -3.11
N SER A 127 19.63 -14.71 -1.90
CA SER A 127 19.90 -16.11 -1.52
C SER A 127 18.75 -16.76 -0.75
N GLY A 128 17.60 -16.08 -0.61
CA GLY A 128 16.40 -16.63 -0.02
C GLY A 128 16.21 -16.36 1.47
N GLU A 129 17.10 -15.59 2.08
CA GLU A 129 16.93 -15.14 3.46
C GLU A 129 16.08 -13.87 3.55
N GLU A 130 15.46 -13.64 4.69
CA GLU A 130 14.77 -12.38 4.93
C GLU A 130 15.77 -11.25 5.15
N MET A 131 15.53 -10.16 4.46
CA MET A 131 16.40 -8.98 4.55
C MET A 131 16.01 -8.13 5.78
#